data_17e20c7c5f6b151e741ca7622bef20e8
#
_entry.id   17e20c7c5f6b151e741ca7622bef20e8
#
_cell.length_a   1.000
_cell.length_b   1.000
_cell.length_c   1.000
_cell.angle_alpha   90.00
_cell.angle_beta   90.00
_cell.angle_gamma   90.00
#
_symmetry.space_group_name_H-M   'P 1'
#
loop_
_entity.id
_entity.type
_entity.pdbx_description
1 polymer ?
#
loop_
_entity_poly.entity_id
_entity_poly.type
_entity_poly.pdbx_seq_one_letter_code
_entity_poly.pdbx_strand_id
1 'polypeptide(L)'
;MPRAKKTWGEKMKAKPPHHVILAKDFAGIPKGSKLHISSPEEIAAELKTIPLGSIMSIQAFRRRLAEKNKCDATCPVSTSIFLRIVAEYTWEEFNSSSSIQGLAPFWRVVESSSPMAKKLNFDSSWIDLQRELEKQNS
;
A
#
# COMPACT_ATOMS: atom_id res chain seq x y z
N MET A 1 5.03 3.58 -32.72
CA MET A 1 4.89 2.38 -31.88
C MET A 1 4.36 2.76 -30.51
N PRO A 2 3.28 2.13 -30.06
CA PRO A 2 2.83 2.38 -28.70
C PRO A 2 3.88 1.90 -27.70
N ARG A 3 4.10 2.70 -26.67
CA ARG A 3 5.02 2.34 -25.60
C ARG A 3 4.42 1.17 -24.80
N ALA A 4 5.20 0.13 -24.55
CA ALA A 4 4.76 -0.97 -23.72
C ALA A 4 4.50 -0.48 -22.29
N LYS A 5 3.40 -0.93 -21.70
CA LYS A 5 3.08 -0.58 -20.32
C LYS A 5 4.08 -1.25 -19.37
N LYS A 6 4.44 -0.55 -18.32
CA LYS A 6 5.27 -1.13 -17.26
C LYS A 6 4.53 -2.27 -16.58
N THR A 7 5.25 -3.33 -16.24
CA THR A 7 4.72 -4.41 -15.41
C THR A 7 4.58 -3.93 -13.97
N TRP A 8 3.82 -4.66 -13.17
CA TRP A 8 3.70 -4.31 -11.76
C TRP A 8 5.04 -4.40 -11.05
N GLY A 9 5.88 -5.40 -11.42
CA GLY A 9 7.24 -5.52 -10.87
C GLY A 9 8.11 -4.32 -11.19
N GLU A 10 8.00 -3.80 -12.42
CA GLU A 10 8.72 -2.58 -12.79
C GLU A 10 8.21 -1.36 -12.02
N LYS A 11 6.90 -1.28 -11.79
CA LYS A 11 6.30 -0.18 -11.01
C LYS A 11 6.72 -0.22 -9.54
N MET A 12 7.04 -1.40 -9.01
CA MET A 12 7.58 -1.51 -7.65
C MET A 12 8.90 -0.77 -7.48
N LYS A 13 9.66 -0.61 -8.55
CA LYS A 13 10.96 0.09 -8.56
C LYS A 13 10.79 1.57 -8.87
N ALA A 14 9.94 2.24 -8.09
CA ALA A 14 9.71 3.67 -8.23
C ALA A 14 10.81 4.48 -7.52
N LYS A 15 10.70 5.81 -7.61
CA LYS A 15 11.60 6.71 -6.90
C LYS A 15 11.60 6.40 -5.39
N PRO A 16 12.74 6.60 -4.72
CA PRO A 16 12.79 6.48 -3.26
C PRO A 16 11.82 7.45 -2.58
N PRO A 17 11.40 7.15 -1.35
CA PRO A 17 10.57 8.08 -0.59
C PRO A 17 11.27 9.43 -0.44
N HIS A 18 10.47 10.49 -0.39
CA HIS A 18 10.99 11.84 -0.21
C HIS A 18 9.97 12.70 0.52
N HIS A 19 10.36 13.91 0.89
CA HIS A 19 9.52 14.83 1.64
C HIS A 19 9.35 16.13 0.86
N VAL A 20 8.16 16.75 1.00
CA VAL A 20 7.88 18.07 0.43
C VAL A 20 7.22 18.93 1.50
N ILE A 21 7.43 20.24 1.41
CA ILE A 21 6.72 21.21 2.25
C ILE A 21 5.57 21.75 1.41
N LEU A 22 4.35 21.60 1.90
CA LEU A 22 3.18 22.01 1.14
C LEU A 22 3.12 23.53 0.97
N ALA A 23 3.03 23.97 -0.29
CA ALA A 23 2.90 25.39 -0.63
C ALA A 23 1.47 25.90 -0.45
N LYS A 24 0.51 24.97 -0.34
CA LYS A 24 -0.91 25.27 -0.13
C LYS A 24 -1.59 24.05 0.50
N ASP A 25 -2.80 24.22 1.01
CA ASP A 25 -3.59 23.13 1.56
C ASP A 25 -3.77 22.04 0.52
N PHE A 26 -3.68 20.78 0.94
CA PHE A 26 -3.79 19.63 0.05
C PHE A 26 -4.44 18.45 0.77
N ALA A 27 -5.56 17.96 0.23
CA ALA A 27 -6.26 16.77 0.74
C ALA A 27 -6.53 16.83 2.25
N GLY A 28 -6.91 17.99 2.77
CA GLY A 28 -7.17 18.20 4.17
C GLY A 28 -5.92 18.44 5.02
N ILE A 29 -4.74 18.47 4.40
CA ILE A 29 -3.47 18.69 5.09
C ILE A 29 -3.09 20.17 4.91
N PRO A 30 -2.78 20.88 6.01
CA PRO A 30 -2.54 22.34 5.94
C PRO A 30 -1.28 22.71 5.18
N LYS A 31 -1.33 23.86 4.52
CA LYS A 31 -0.15 24.53 3.99
C LYS A 31 0.95 24.58 5.06
N GLY A 32 2.19 24.37 4.63
CA GLY A 32 3.35 24.39 5.52
C GLY A 32 3.69 23.05 6.14
N SER A 33 2.81 22.07 6.02
CA SER A 33 3.06 20.72 6.54
C SER A 33 4.19 20.05 5.79
N LYS A 34 4.99 19.27 6.52
CA LYS A 34 6.00 18.41 5.93
C LYS A 34 5.33 17.10 5.52
N LEU A 35 5.23 16.87 4.23
CA LEU A 35 4.51 15.74 3.65
C LEU A 35 5.47 14.64 3.24
N HIS A 36 5.22 13.43 3.69
CA HIS A 36 5.95 12.24 3.29
C HIS A 36 5.34 11.67 2.01
N ILE A 37 6.16 11.52 0.99
CA ILE A 37 5.79 10.82 -0.25
C ILE A 37 6.45 9.46 -0.18
N SER A 38 5.67 8.40 -0.07
CA SER A 38 6.18 7.05 0.10
C SER A 38 6.66 6.44 -1.22
N SER A 39 6.92 5.14 -1.22
CA SER A 39 7.23 4.36 -2.40
C SER A 39 6.58 2.98 -2.26
N PRO A 40 6.40 2.24 -3.36
CA PRO A 40 5.88 0.88 -3.26
C PRO A 40 6.73 -0.01 -2.37
N GLU A 41 8.05 0.08 -2.47
CA GLU A 41 8.95 -0.74 -1.65
C GLU A 41 8.84 -0.42 -0.16
N GLU A 42 8.74 0.87 0.19
CA GLU A 42 8.54 1.28 1.58
C GLU A 42 7.21 0.75 2.11
N ILE A 43 6.15 0.87 1.31
CA ILE A 43 4.83 0.39 1.69
C ILE A 43 4.85 -1.13 1.91
N ALA A 44 5.48 -1.86 1.00
CA ALA A 44 5.61 -3.31 1.13
C ALA A 44 6.33 -3.70 2.41
N ALA A 45 7.43 -3.01 2.73
CA ALA A 45 8.20 -3.26 3.95
C ALA A 45 7.36 -2.96 5.20
N GLU A 46 6.61 -1.86 5.19
CA GLU A 46 5.78 -1.47 6.33
C GLU A 46 4.63 -2.45 6.55
N LEU A 47 4.02 -2.93 5.48
CA LEU A 47 2.96 -3.94 5.57
C LEU A 47 3.43 -5.20 6.30
N LYS A 48 4.68 -5.59 6.07
CA LYS A 48 5.25 -6.78 6.71
C LYS A 48 5.44 -6.63 8.21
N THR A 49 5.41 -5.40 8.73
CA THR A 49 5.51 -5.16 10.17
C THR A 49 4.18 -5.32 10.91
N ILE A 50 3.07 -5.39 10.18
CA ILE A 50 1.76 -5.59 10.78
C ILE A 50 1.62 -7.07 11.14
N PRO A 51 1.34 -7.41 12.42
CA PRO A 51 1.30 -8.80 12.83
C PRO A 51 0.21 -9.62 12.15
N LEU A 52 0.45 -10.92 12.03
CA LEU A 52 -0.52 -11.89 11.52
C LEU A 52 -1.83 -11.78 12.32
N GLY A 53 -2.95 -11.73 11.61
CA GLY A 53 -4.27 -11.65 12.22
C GLY A 53 -4.71 -10.24 12.61
N SER A 54 -3.81 -9.26 12.49
CA SER A 54 -4.14 -7.86 12.76
C SER A 54 -4.56 -7.15 11.48
N ILE A 55 -5.44 -6.16 11.63
CA ILE A 55 -5.82 -5.28 10.52
C ILE A 55 -5.61 -3.84 10.96
N MET A 56 -5.35 -2.98 10.01
CA MET A 56 -5.09 -1.57 10.25
C MET A 56 -5.80 -0.75 9.18
N SER A 57 -6.42 0.37 9.56
CA SER A 57 -7.02 1.27 8.58
C SER A 57 -5.93 1.93 7.73
N ILE A 58 -6.30 2.36 6.52
CA ILE A 58 -5.34 3.06 5.65
C ILE A 58 -4.92 4.39 6.30
N GLN A 59 -5.82 5.03 7.05
CA GLN A 59 -5.50 6.27 7.78
C GLN A 59 -4.44 6.02 8.84
N ALA A 60 -4.59 4.96 9.63
CA ALA A 60 -3.60 4.59 10.64
C ALA A 60 -2.27 4.21 10.00
N PHE A 61 -2.32 3.51 8.88
CA PHE A 61 -1.13 3.13 8.12
C PHE A 61 -0.36 4.36 7.64
N ARG A 62 -1.06 5.34 7.07
CA ARG A 62 -0.43 6.61 6.65
C ARG A 62 0.19 7.36 7.83
N ARG A 63 -0.51 7.40 8.96
CA ARG A 63 0.00 8.06 10.16
C ARG A 63 1.29 7.41 10.64
N ARG A 64 1.34 6.09 10.61
CA ARG A 64 2.52 5.33 11.00
C ARG A 64 3.73 5.64 10.11
N LEU A 65 3.51 5.73 8.80
CA LEU A 65 4.56 6.13 7.86
C LEU A 65 5.06 7.54 8.14
N ALA A 66 4.15 8.47 8.41
CA ALA A 66 4.52 9.85 8.73
C ALA A 66 5.36 9.92 10.00
N GLU A 67 4.95 9.21 11.05
CA GLU A 67 5.67 9.18 12.32
C GLU A 67 7.09 8.61 12.16
N LYS A 68 7.22 7.52 11.42
CA LYS A 68 8.53 6.90 11.16
C LYS A 68 9.47 7.85 10.41
N ASN A 69 8.93 8.70 9.56
CA ASN A 69 9.70 9.60 8.71
C ASN A 69 9.78 11.02 9.29
N LYS A 70 9.26 11.21 10.50
CA LYS A 70 9.26 12.52 11.19
C LYS A 70 8.60 13.61 10.34
N CYS A 71 7.49 13.24 9.69
CA CYS A 71 6.70 14.14 8.86
C CYS A 71 5.35 14.40 9.52
N ASP A 72 4.70 15.49 9.13
CA ASP A 72 3.37 15.84 9.66
C ASP A 72 2.28 14.95 9.10
N ALA A 73 2.44 14.48 7.86
CA ALA A 73 1.45 13.63 7.21
C ALA A 73 2.10 12.85 6.08
N THR A 74 1.41 11.79 5.63
CA THR A 74 1.78 11.02 4.44
C THR A 74 0.76 11.31 3.35
N CYS A 75 1.23 11.52 2.12
CA CYS A 75 0.37 11.84 0.99
C CYS A 75 -0.67 10.73 0.76
N PRO A 76 -1.97 11.02 0.86
CA PRO A 76 -2.99 9.99 0.68
C PRO A 76 -3.12 9.53 -0.77
N VAL A 77 -2.86 10.40 -1.74
CA VAL A 77 -2.98 10.08 -3.16
C VAL A 77 -1.90 9.10 -3.58
N SER A 78 -0.63 9.42 -3.31
CA SER A 78 0.47 8.54 -3.67
C SER A 78 0.44 7.24 -2.88
N THR A 79 -0.01 7.26 -1.62
CA THR A 79 -0.15 6.05 -0.82
C THR A 79 -1.13 5.07 -1.49
N SER A 80 -2.28 5.57 -1.95
CA SER A 80 -3.27 4.72 -2.62
C SER A 80 -2.73 4.14 -3.92
N ILE A 81 -2.02 4.96 -4.71
CA ILE A 81 -1.42 4.51 -5.97
C ILE A 81 -0.40 3.40 -5.70
N PHE A 82 0.50 3.64 -4.76
CA PHE A 82 1.58 2.70 -4.46
C PHE A 82 1.07 1.42 -3.78
N LEU A 83 0.06 1.55 -2.93
CA LEU A 83 -0.55 0.40 -2.28
C LEU A 83 -1.22 -0.52 -3.31
N ARG A 84 -1.84 0.06 -4.33
CA ARG A 84 -2.39 -0.73 -5.44
C ARG A 84 -1.27 -1.46 -6.21
N ILE A 85 -0.15 -0.80 -6.44
CA ILE A 85 1.01 -1.44 -7.10
C ILE A 85 1.46 -2.64 -6.28
N VAL A 86 1.59 -2.47 -4.97
CA VAL A 86 1.99 -3.57 -4.07
C VAL A 86 0.97 -4.72 -4.13
N ALA A 87 -0.32 -4.39 -4.10
CA ALA A 87 -1.38 -5.41 -4.13
C ALA A 87 -1.35 -6.21 -5.44
N GLU A 88 -1.22 -5.53 -6.57
CA GLU A 88 -1.19 -6.19 -7.87
C GLU A 88 0.05 -7.06 -8.03
N TYR A 89 1.20 -6.54 -7.61
CA TYR A 89 2.46 -7.30 -7.66
C TYR A 89 2.41 -8.51 -6.75
N THR A 90 1.88 -8.34 -5.54
CA THR A 90 1.75 -9.44 -4.58
C THR A 90 0.84 -10.54 -5.13
N TRP A 91 -0.27 -10.16 -5.75
CA TRP A 91 -1.17 -11.12 -6.38
C TRP A 91 -0.48 -11.90 -7.50
N GLU A 92 0.30 -11.22 -8.35
CA GLU A 92 1.04 -11.89 -9.42
C GLU A 92 2.03 -12.91 -8.86
N GLU A 93 2.76 -12.52 -7.81
CA GLU A 93 3.72 -13.43 -7.16
C GLU A 93 3.01 -14.64 -6.54
N PHE A 94 1.89 -14.41 -5.88
CA PHE A 94 1.07 -15.49 -5.32
C PHE A 94 0.58 -16.42 -6.43
N ASN A 95 0.04 -15.84 -7.50
CA ASN A 95 -0.53 -16.61 -8.60
C ASN A 95 0.52 -17.48 -9.30
N SER A 96 1.77 -17.03 -9.30
CA SER A 96 2.89 -17.74 -9.90
C SER A 96 3.45 -18.85 -9.00
N SER A 97 3.53 -18.60 -7.69
CA SER A 97 4.17 -19.50 -6.72
C SER A 97 3.21 -20.31 -5.87
N SER A 98 1.93 -19.93 -5.84
CA SER A 98 0.89 -20.49 -4.95
C SER A 98 1.24 -20.39 -3.47
N SER A 99 2.10 -19.44 -3.09
CA SER A 99 2.51 -19.21 -1.71
C SER A 99 2.47 -17.72 -1.37
N ILE A 100 1.98 -17.41 -0.18
CA ILE A 100 1.99 -16.03 0.33
C ILE A 100 3.23 -15.75 1.18
N GLN A 101 4.07 -16.75 1.39
CA GLN A 101 5.25 -16.62 2.23
C GLN A 101 6.23 -15.60 1.64
N GLY A 102 6.61 -14.61 2.46
CA GLY A 102 7.52 -13.55 2.02
C GLY A 102 6.85 -12.42 1.28
N LEU A 103 5.55 -12.51 0.98
CA LEU A 103 4.82 -11.46 0.27
C LEU A 103 4.34 -10.37 1.24
N ALA A 104 4.15 -9.16 0.70
CA ALA A 104 3.64 -8.05 1.50
C ALA A 104 2.13 -8.25 1.76
N PRO A 105 1.70 -8.32 3.04
CA PRO A 105 0.30 -8.64 3.36
C PRO A 105 -0.61 -7.42 3.24
N PHE A 106 -0.85 -6.95 2.02
CA PHE A 106 -1.66 -5.77 1.77
C PHE A 106 -3.10 -5.90 2.29
N TRP A 107 -3.61 -7.14 2.38
CA TRP A 107 -4.95 -7.42 2.90
C TRP A 107 -5.13 -7.02 4.37
N ARG A 108 -4.05 -6.73 5.08
CA ARG A 108 -4.12 -6.25 6.47
C ARG A 108 -4.48 -4.77 6.54
N VAL A 109 -4.40 -4.05 5.42
CA VAL A 109 -4.72 -2.62 5.32
C VAL A 109 -5.84 -2.36 4.31
N VAL A 110 -5.86 -3.06 3.18
CA VAL A 110 -6.85 -2.85 2.12
C VAL A 110 -8.09 -3.67 2.41
N GLU A 111 -9.24 -2.99 2.50
CA GLU A 111 -10.54 -3.66 2.65
C GLU A 111 -11.12 -3.97 1.29
N SER A 112 -11.80 -5.13 1.17
CA SER A 112 -12.40 -5.57 -0.08
C SER A 112 -13.49 -4.62 -0.59
N SER A 113 -14.13 -3.88 0.31
CA SER A 113 -15.16 -2.91 -0.03
C SER A 113 -14.63 -1.53 -0.40
N SER A 114 -13.32 -1.30 -0.27
CA SER A 114 -12.73 0.02 -0.52
C SER A 114 -12.74 0.37 -2.01
N PRO A 115 -12.74 1.68 -2.35
CA PRO A 115 -12.65 2.10 -3.75
C PRO A 115 -11.39 1.56 -4.44
N MET A 116 -10.28 1.47 -3.73
CA MET A 116 -9.03 0.95 -4.29
C MET A 116 -9.17 -0.53 -4.65
N ALA A 117 -9.80 -1.33 -3.78
CA ALA A 117 -9.98 -2.75 -4.03
C ALA A 117 -10.81 -3.01 -5.29
N LYS A 118 -11.75 -2.12 -5.60
CA LYS A 118 -12.57 -2.22 -6.81
C LYS A 118 -11.78 -2.00 -8.09
N LYS A 119 -10.60 -1.40 -7.99
CA LYS A 119 -9.73 -1.14 -9.14
C LYS A 119 -8.72 -2.27 -9.40
N LEU A 120 -8.63 -3.23 -8.47
CA LEU A 120 -7.68 -4.35 -8.60
C LEU A 120 -8.06 -5.23 -9.80
N ASN A 121 -7.05 -5.80 -10.45
CA ASN A 121 -7.24 -6.67 -11.61
C ASN A 121 -7.55 -8.12 -11.22
N PHE A 122 -7.79 -8.38 -9.95
CA PHE A 122 -8.19 -9.68 -9.44
C PHE A 122 -9.40 -9.52 -8.51
N ASP A 123 -10.05 -10.64 -8.19
CA ASP A 123 -11.25 -10.62 -7.38
C ASP A 123 -10.91 -10.17 -5.94
N SER A 124 -11.53 -9.06 -5.51
CA SER A 124 -11.28 -8.49 -4.19
C SER A 124 -11.71 -9.42 -3.04
N SER A 125 -12.53 -10.43 -3.32
CA SER A 125 -12.90 -11.42 -2.30
C SER A 125 -11.69 -12.21 -1.78
N TRP A 126 -10.60 -12.24 -2.55
CA TRP A 126 -9.34 -12.84 -2.10
C TRP A 126 -8.79 -12.14 -0.85
N ILE A 127 -9.07 -10.85 -0.71
CA ILE A 127 -8.69 -10.08 0.49
C ILE A 127 -9.40 -10.65 1.72
N ASP A 128 -10.71 -10.87 1.59
CA ASP A 128 -11.51 -11.43 2.68
C ASP A 128 -11.05 -12.83 3.04
N LEU A 129 -10.71 -13.63 2.02
CA LEU A 129 -10.19 -14.97 2.23
C LEU A 129 -8.90 -14.94 3.03
N GLN A 130 -7.96 -14.06 2.67
CA GLN A 130 -6.69 -13.95 3.39
C GLN A 130 -6.89 -13.50 4.83
N ARG A 131 -7.78 -12.54 5.06
CA ARG A 131 -8.09 -12.08 6.41
C ARG A 131 -8.69 -13.21 7.25
N GLU A 132 -9.58 -14.00 6.67
CA GLU A 132 -10.21 -15.11 7.38
C GLU A 132 -9.19 -16.21 7.71
N LEU A 133 -8.32 -16.54 6.77
CA LEU A 133 -7.26 -17.53 6.99
C LEU A 133 -6.32 -17.10 8.12
N GLU A 134 -5.94 -15.82 8.16
CA GLU A 134 -5.08 -15.29 9.22
C GLU A 134 -5.77 -15.31 10.58
N LYS A 135 -7.06 -15.03 10.60
CA LYS A 135 -7.87 -15.06 11.81
C LYS A 135 -7.91 -16.45 12.42
N GLN A 136 -7.98 -17.49 11.59
CA GLN A 136 -7.96 -18.88 12.02
C GLN A 136 -6.60 -19.33 12.53
N ASN A 137 -5.52 -18.71 12.07
CA ASN A 137 -4.15 -19.09 12.38
C ASN A 137 -3.45 -18.17 13.39
N SER A 138 -4.16 -17.18 13.90
CA SER A 138 -3.57 -16.26 14.90
C SER A 138 -3.82 -16.68 16.33
#